data_da00f8a105f14804e4076fdad330a120
#
_entry.id   da00f8a105f14804e4076fdad330a120
#
_cell.length_a   1.000
_cell.length_b   1.000
_cell.length_c   1.000
_cell.angle_alpha   90.00
_cell.angle_beta   90.00
_cell.angle_gamma   90.00
#
_symmetry.space_group_name_H-M   'P 1'
#
loop_
_entity.id
_entity.type
_entity.pdbx_description
1 polymer ?
#
loop_
_entity_poly.entity_id
_entity_poly.type
_entity_poly.pdbx_seq_one_letter_code
_entity_poly.pdbx_strand_id
1 'polypeptide(L)'
;EVLQRIELNTNVYEQKLALSCALIHKPDILFLDEPTTGVDPVSRKEFWQMLRNLRQQGITIIVSTPIMDEARQCDRIAFINHGQIHGIDTPERILRRFASILCPPSLEREEVRHEAMPVIEVDQLTKCFGNFTAVDHISFQVNRGEIFGFLGANGAGKTTAMRMLCGLSKPTSGVGKVAGYDIFGEAEQVKK
;
A
#
# COMPACT_ATOMS: atom_id res chain seq x y z
N GLU A 1 -13.56 14.34 3.57
CA GLU A 1 -12.09 14.20 3.75
C GLU A 1 -11.71 12.74 3.56
N VAL A 2 -11.26 12.39 2.35
CA VAL A 2 -11.14 10.99 1.94
C VAL A 2 -9.72 10.45 2.16
N LEU A 3 -8.70 11.29 2.09
CA LEU A 3 -7.30 10.87 2.15
C LEU A 3 -6.46 11.72 3.10
N GLN A 4 -5.61 11.06 3.87
CA GLN A 4 -4.51 11.72 4.56
C GLN A 4 -3.22 10.92 4.39
N ARG A 5 -2.17 11.59 3.93
CA ARG A 5 -0.83 11.05 3.81
C ARG A 5 0.04 11.53 4.97
N ILE A 6 0.77 10.62 5.55
CA ILE A 6 1.77 10.92 6.55
C ILE A 6 3.15 10.61 5.96
N GLU A 7 3.98 11.62 5.77
CA GLU A 7 5.41 11.46 5.58
C GLU A 7 6.06 11.42 6.98
N LEU A 8 6.50 10.25 7.37
CA LEU A 8 7.02 10.01 8.71
C LEU A 8 8.55 10.01 8.66
N ASN A 9 9.19 10.89 9.45
CA ASN A 9 10.62 10.94 9.64
C ASN A 9 11.01 10.44 11.05
N THR A 10 11.88 9.49 11.09
CA THR A 10 12.86 8.99 12.09
C THR A 10 12.57 9.02 13.60
N ASN A 11 11.45 9.52 14.12
CA ASN A 11 11.20 9.50 15.56
C ASN A 11 9.80 8.93 15.88
N VAL A 12 9.75 7.93 16.78
CA VAL A 12 8.49 7.23 17.19
C VAL A 12 7.40 8.19 17.67
N TYR A 13 7.79 9.26 18.37
CA TYR A 13 6.85 10.27 18.87
C TYR A 13 6.26 11.10 17.72
N GLU A 14 7.06 11.45 16.74
CA GLU A 14 6.63 12.18 15.55
C GLU A 14 5.67 11.33 14.70
N GLN A 15 5.93 10.04 14.58
CA GLN A 15 5.07 9.09 13.86
C GLN A 15 3.71 8.94 14.53
N LYS A 16 3.69 8.74 15.86
CA LYS A 16 2.44 8.66 16.63
C LYS A 16 1.67 9.98 16.57
N LEU A 17 2.36 11.12 16.66
CA LEU A 17 1.76 12.45 16.56
C LEU A 17 1.17 12.68 15.16
N ALA A 18 1.94 12.42 14.11
CA ALA A 18 1.49 12.59 12.74
C ALA A 18 0.27 11.71 12.43
N LEU A 19 0.28 10.44 12.88
CA LEU A 19 -0.87 9.56 12.74
C LEU A 19 -2.08 10.07 13.54
N SER A 20 -1.86 10.57 14.76
CA SER A 20 -2.94 11.15 15.56
C SER A 20 -3.55 12.38 14.90
N CYS A 21 -2.73 13.27 14.30
CA CYS A 21 -3.20 14.41 13.53
C CYS A 21 -4.02 13.97 12.30
N ALA A 22 -3.57 12.94 11.58
CA ALA A 22 -4.28 12.37 10.45
C ALA A 22 -5.67 11.85 10.83
N LEU A 23 -5.79 11.22 11.98
CA LEU A 23 -7.03 10.63 12.47
C LEU A 23 -8.07 11.64 12.96
N ILE A 24 -7.69 12.90 13.23
CA ILE A 24 -8.63 13.97 13.60
C ILE A 24 -9.74 14.13 12.55
N HIS A 25 -9.40 13.96 11.28
CA HIS A 25 -10.32 14.11 10.16
C HIS A 25 -11.12 12.85 9.80
N LYS A 26 -10.92 11.74 10.55
CA LYS A 26 -11.57 10.43 10.31
C LYS A 26 -11.51 9.99 8.84
N PRO A 27 -10.32 9.79 8.27
CA PRO A 27 -10.18 9.42 6.86
C PRO A 27 -10.75 8.03 6.58
N ASP A 28 -11.32 7.82 5.40
CA ASP A 28 -11.72 6.49 4.92
C ASP A 28 -10.50 5.64 4.52
N ILE A 29 -9.44 6.30 4.03
CA ILE A 29 -8.22 5.66 3.55
C ILE A 29 -7.00 6.37 4.13
N LEU A 30 -6.05 5.58 4.65
CA LEU A 30 -4.80 6.05 5.23
C LEU A 30 -3.61 5.51 4.42
N PHE A 31 -2.72 6.39 3.98
CA PHE A 31 -1.49 6.03 3.26
C PHE A 31 -0.27 6.23 4.16
N LEU A 32 0.55 5.19 4.32
CA LEU A 32 1.73 5.15 5.18
C LEU A 32 2.95 4.68 4.38
N ASP A 33 3.86 5.59 4.08
CA ASP A 33 5.08 5.28 3.32
C ASP A 33 6.23 4.98 4.28
N GLU A 34 6.62 3.71 4.37
CA GLU A 34 7.67 3.16 5.24
C GLU A 34 7.56 3.64 6.72
N PRO A 35 6.39 3.49 7.36
CA PRO A 35 6.07 4.20 8.62
C PRO A 35 6.89 3.75 9.82
N THR A 36 7.56 2.63 9.75
CA THR A 36 8.33 2.06 10.87
C THR A 36 9.83 1.95 10.59
N THR A 37 10.31 2.61 9.54
CA THR A 37 11.73 2.68 9.22
C THR A 37 12.48 3.41 10.34
N GLY A 38 13.51 2.76 10.91
CA GLY A 38 14.30 3.31 12.02
C GLY A 38 13.63 3.21 13.40
N VAL A 39 12.47 2.58 13.51
CA VAL A 39 11.74 2.39 14.78
C VAL A 39 12.22 1.12 15.48
N ASP A 40 12.36 1.18 16.81
CA ASP A 40 12.70 0.03 17.63
C ASP A 40 11.62 -1.07 17.58
N PRO A 41 11.97 -2.35 17.87
CA PRO A 41 11.03 -3.47 17.71
C PRO A 41 9.78 -3.38 18.59
N VAL A 42 9.87 -2.77 19.78
CA VAL A 42 8.74 -2.67 20.71
C VAL A 42 7.75 -1.64 20.18
N SER A 43 8.22 -0.44 19.86
CA SER A 43 7.40 0.64 19.32
C SER A 43 6.78 0.27 17.95
N ARG A 44 7.52 -0.48 17.13
CA ARG A 44 6.98 -1.04 15.87
C ARG A 44 5.78 -1.94 16.12
N LYS A 45 5.86 -2.83 17.10
CA LYS A 45 4.76 -3.73 17.47
C LYS A 45 3.52 -2.97 17.95
N GLU A 46 3.70 -1.93 18.77
CA GLU A 46 2.62 -1.05 19.21
C GLU A 46 1.98 -0.31 18.04
N PHE A 47 2.78 0.21 17.10
CA PHE A 47 2.30 0.89 15.92
C PHE A 47 1.41 -0.03 15.05
N TRP A 48 1.85 -1.25 14.80
CA TRP A 48 1.06 -2.23 14.05
C TRP A 48 -0.22 -2.64 14.80
N GLN A 49 -0.19 -2.72 16.13
CA GLN A 49 -1.42 -2.95 16.91
C GLN A 49 -2.42 -1.80 16.72
N MET A 50 -1.94 -0.56 16.69
CA MET A 50 -2.79 0.60 16.43
C MET A 50 -3.40 0.56 15.02
N LEU A 51 -2.63 0.20 13.99
CA LEU A 51 -3.17 0.04 12.63
C LEU A 51 -4.26 -1.02 12.57
N ARG A 52 -4.09 -2.16 13.25
CA ARG A 52 -5.14 -3.19 13.33
C ARG A 52 -6.41 -2.67 13.98
N ASN A 53 -6.31 -1.86 15.02
CA ASN A 53 -7.48 -1.25 15.67
C ASN A 53 -8.19 -0.27 14.73
N LEU A 54 -7.47 0.52 13.95
CA LEU A 54 -8.02 1.42 12.94
C LEU A 54 -8.74 0.65 11.81
N ARG A 55 -8.14 -0.44 11.34
CA ARG A 55 -8.77 -1.35 10.39
C ARG A 55 -10.11 -1.90 10.92
N GLN A 56 -10.17 -2.31 12.20
CA GLN A 56 -11.40 -2.78 12.83
C GLN A 56 -12.50 -1.71 12.90
N GLN A 57 -12.12 -0.43 12.86
CA GLN A 57 -13.04 0.70 12.76
C GLN A 57 -13.50 0.98 11.33
N GLY A 58 -13.04 0.17 10.35
CA GLY A 58 -13.43 0.28 8.94
C GLY A 58 -12.50 1.16 8.09
N ILE A 59 -11.40 1.68 8.65
CA ILE A 59 -10.40 2.45 7.89
C ILE A 59 -9.60 1.50 6.99
N THR A 60 -9.48 1.85 5.71
CA THR A 60 -8.61 1.15 4.76
C THR A 60 -7.20 1.70 4.91
N ILE A 61 -6.19 0.83 4.97
CA ILE A 61 -4.82 1.26 5.22
C ILE A 61 -3.91 0.73 4.11
N ILE A 62 -3.16 1.62 3.49
CA ILE A 62 -2.14 1.29 2.48
C ILE A 62 -0.77 1.54 3.11
N VAL A 63 0.06 0.52 3.17
CA VAL A 63 1.40 0.61 3.78
C VAL A 63 2.46 0.22 2.77
N SER A 64 3.54 0.98 2.67
CA SER A 64 4.75 0.51 1.98
C SER A 64 5.78 0.04 3.01
N THR A 65 6.47 -1.05 2.73
CA THR A 65 7.56 -1.55 3.58
C THR A 65 8.57 -2.38 2.79
N PRO A 66 9.88 -2.27 3.10
CA PRO A 66 10.88 -3.22 2.62
C PRO A 66 11.01 -4.46 3.53
N ILE A 67 10.29 -4.50 4.66
CA ILE A 67 10.48 -5.48 5.72
C ILE A 67 9.37 -6.54 5.66
N MET A 68 9.76 -7.81 5.48
CA MET A 68 8.81 -8.93 5.34
C MET A 68 7.97 -9.16 6.58
N ASP A 69 8.54 -8.98 7.78
CA ASP A 69 7.81 -9.17 9.04
C ASP A 69 6.69 -8.14 9.22
N GLU A 70 6.84 -6.96 8.64
CA GLU A 70 5.79 -5.95 8.59
C GLU A 70 4.73 -6.31 7.55
N ALA A 71 5.15 -6.77 6.37
CA ALA A 71 4.23 -7.22 5.33
C ALA A 71 3.31 -8.35 5.82
N ARG A 72 3.79 -9.20 6.73
CA ARG A 72 2.97 -10.25 7.40
C ARG A 72 1.82 -9.70 8.25
N GLN A 73 1.84 -8.42 8.61
CA GLN A 73 0.76 -7.77 9.36
C GLN A 73 -0.38 -7.28 8.45
N CYS A 74 -0.15 -7.27 7.14
CA CYS A 74 -1.15 -6.87 6.15
C CYS A 74 -2.10 -8.03 5.83
N ASP A 75 -3.32 -7.72 5.38
CA ASP A 75 -4.28 -8.72 4.89
C ASP A 75 -3.88 -9.26 3.53
N ARG A 76 -3.44 -8.36 2.64
CA ARG A 76 -2.91 -8.68 1.32
C ARG A 76 -1.70 -7.81 1.03
N ILE A 77 -0.80 -8.33 0.22
CA ILE A 77 0.38 -7.61 -0.23
C ILE A 77 0.56 -7.68 -1.74
N ALA A 78 1.03 -6.58 -2.32
CA ALA A 78 1.59 -6.54 -3.66
C ALA A 78 3.11 -6.55 -3.57
N PHE A 79 3.76 -7.56 -4.11
CA PHE A 79 5.21 -7.60 -4.21
C PHE A 79 5.67 -6.82 -5.43
N ILE A 80 6.35 -5.70 -5.19
CA ILE A 80 6.87 -4.79 -6.22
C ILE A 80 8.38 -4.95 -6.35
N ASN A 81 8.84 -5.10 -7.58
CA ASN A 81 10.26 -5.08 -7.92
C ASN A 81 10.46 -4.43 -9.29
N HIS A 82 11.44 -3.54 -9.41
CA HIS A 82 11.72 -2.77 -10.65
C HIS A 82 10.47 -2.11 -11.27
N GLY A 83 9.61 -1.54 -10.43
CA GLY A 83 8.39 -0.85 -10.87
C GLY A 83 7.21 -1.76 -11.26
N GLN A 84 7.38 -3.08 -11.24
CA GLN A 84 6.37 -4.06 -11.63
C GLN A 84 5.84 -4.84 -10.44
N ILE A 85 4.55 -5.22 -10.48
CA ILE A 85 3.96 -6.13 -9.50
C ILE A 85 4.18 -7.58 -9.96
N HIS A 86 4.89 -8.36 -9.15
CA HIS A 86 5.17 -9.77 -9.40
C HIS A 86 4.15 -10.74 -8.78
N GLY A 87 3.29 -10.24 -7.90
CA GLY A 87 2.21 -11.01 -7.31
C GLY A 87 1.45 -10.20 -6.29
N ILE A 88 0.15 -10.53 -6.15
CA ILE A 88 -0.74 -9.97 -5.14
C ILE A 88 -1.45 -11.14 -4.47
N ASP A 89 -1.27 -11.29 -3.17
CA ASP A 89 -1.93 -12.34 -2.38
C ASP A 89 -1.75 -12.07 -0.88
N THR A 90 -2.20 -13.00 -0.04
CA THR A 90 -1.85 -12.97 1.39
C THR A 90 -0.34 -13.11 1.57
N PRO A 91 0.23 -12.56 2.66
CA PRO A 91 1.66 -12.65 2.93
C PRO A 91 2.20 -14.08 2.91
N GLU A 92 1.45 -15.04 3.45
CA GLU A 92 1.84 -16.45 3.51
C GLU A 92 1.92 -17.08 2.11
N ARG A 93 0.97 -16.75 1.22
CA ARG A 93 0.97 -17.27 -0.16
C ARG A 93 2.11 -16.66 -0.98
N ILE A 94 2.36 -15.37 -0.83
CA ILE A 94 3.50 -14.70 -1.45
C ILE A 94 4.81 -15.36 -0.99
N LEU A 95 4.98 -15.57 0.32
CA LEU A 95 6.16 -16.23 0.87
C LEU A 95 6.35 -17.65 0.31
N ARG A 96 5.30 -18.46 0.27
CA ARG A 96 5.36 -19.83 -0.30
C ARG A 96 5.76 -19.78 -1.77
N ARG A 97 5.20 -18.86 -2.55
CA ARG A 97 5.49 -18.71 -3.97
C ARG A 97 6.96 -18.35 -4.23
N PHE A 98 7.57 -17.53 -3.39
CA PHE A 98 8.99 -17.18 -3.50
C PHE A 98 9.92 -18.21 -2.84
N ALA A 99 9.48 -18.90 -1.80
CA ALA A 99 10.22 -20.04 -1.23
C ALA A 99 10.23 -21.26 -2.16
N SER A 100 9.17 -21.50 -2.95
CA SER A 100 9.05 -22.59 -3.89
C SER A 100 9.88 -22.43 -5.18
N ILE A 101 10.53 -21.28 -5.39
CA ILE A 101 11.60 -21.15 -6.41
C ILE A 101 12.78 -22.09 -6.08
N LEU A 102 12.87 -22.53 -4.80
CA LEU A 102 13.88 -23.49 -4.33
C LEU A 102 13.36 -24.93 -4.23
N CYS A 103 12.04 -25.18 -4.34
CA CYS A 103 11.46 -26.52 -4.32
C CYS A 103 10.02 -26.50 -4.87
N PRO A 104 9.70 -27.11 -6.04
CA PRO A 104 8.39 -27.00 -6.65
C PRO A 104 7.37 -27.96 -6.04
N PRO A 105 6.24 -27.48 -5.50
CA PRO A 105 5.04 -28.28 -5.34
C PRO A 105 3.92 -27.80 -6.28
N SER A 106 3.12 -28.76 -6.74
CA SER A 106 1.88 -28.58 -7.47
C SER A 106 0.92 -27.63 -6.75
N LEU A 107 0.54 -26.53 -7.40
CA LEU A 107 -0.31 -25.49 -6.82
C LEU A 107 -1.74 -25.58 -7.38
N GLU A 108 -2.66 -25.94 -6.51
CA GLU A 108 -4.08 -25.67 -6.70
C GLU A 108 -4.35 -24.17 -6.51
N ARG A 109 -5.00 -23.55 -7.50
CA ARG A 109 -5.50 -22.17 -7.44
C ARG A 109 -6.84 -22.18 -6.73
N GLU A 110 -6.86 -21.88 -5.44
CA GLU A 110 -8.09 -21.43 -4.79
C GLU A 110 -8.18 -19.91 -4.89
N GLU A 111 -9.09 -19.43 -5.74
CA GLU A 111 -9.53 -18.04 -5.78
C GLU A 111 -10.43 -17.80 -4.55
N VAL A 112 -9.92 -17.10 -3.56
CA VAL A 112 -10.76 -16.56 -2.49
C VAL A 112 -11.45 -15.31 -3.04
N ARG A 113 -12.69 -15.49 -3.53
CA ARG A 113 -13.58 -14.38 -3.86
C ARG A 113 -14.10 -13.76 -2.56
N HIS A 114 -13.56 -12.64 -2.17
CA HIS A 114 -14.26 -11.72 -1.29
C HIS A 114 -15.12 -10.81 -2.16
N GLU A 115 -16.44 -10.85 -1.97
CA GLU A 115 -17.38 -9.84 -2.45
C GLU A 115 -17.19 -8.55 -1.63
N ALA A 116 -16.06 -7.90 -1.76
CA ALA A 116 -15.80 -6.61 -1.15
C ALA A 116 -15.73 -5.55 -2.24
N MET A 117 -16.47 -4.46 -2.06
CA MET A 117 -16.40 -3.33 -3.00
C MET A 117 -15.01 -2.71 -2.95
N PRO A 118 -14.27 -2.64 -4.08
CA PRO A 118 -12.96 -2.03 -4.10
C PRO A 118 -13.08 -0.53 -3.82
N VAL A 119 -12.20 -0.02 -2.95
CA VAL A 119 -12.08 1.41 -2.65
C VAL A 119 -10.94 2.04 -3.45
N ILE A 120 -10.00 1.22 -3.93
CA ILE A 120 -8.95 1.60 -4.87
C ILE A 120 -8.98 0.62 -6.04
N GLU A 121 -9.00 1.17 -7.25
CA GLU A 121 -8.92 0.42 -8.49
C GLU A 121 -7.84 1.03 -9.37
N VAL A 122 -6.90 0.23 -9.82
CA VAL A 122 -5.77 0.65 -10.65
C VAL A 122 -5.63 -0.29 -11.83
N ASP A 123 -5.53 0.27 -13.03
CA ASP A 123 -5.30 -0.51 -14.24
C ASP A 123 -4.20 0.12 -15.10
N GLN A 124 -3.16 -0.69 -15.39
CA GLN A 124 -2.02 -0.35 -16.23
C GLN A 124 -1.33 0.98 -15.85
N LEU A 125 -1.31 1.31 -14.54
CA LEU A 125 -0.76 2.57 -14.05
C LEU A 125 0.76 2.60 -14.26
N THR A 126 1.24 3.65 -14.92
CA THR A 126 2.65 3.80 -15.30
C THR A 126 3.16 5.18 -14.92
N LYS A 127 4.41 5.25 -14.44
CA LYS A 127 5.12 6.49 -14.17
C LYS A 127 6.53 6.47 -14.72
N CYS A 128 6.79 7.38 -15.67
CA CYS A 128 8.11 7.62 -16.23
C CYS A 128 8.67 8.97 -15.77
N PHE A 129 9.96 9.05 -15.55
CA PHE A 129 10.75 10.26 -15.33
C PHE A 129 11.85 10.30 -16.41
N GLY A 130 11.59 11.04 -17.50
CA GLY A 130 12.43 10.98 -18.69
C GLY A 130 12.51 9.55 -19.24
N ASN A 131 13.71 8.98 -19.30
CA ASN A 131 13.95 7.61 -19.80
C ASN A 131 13.84 6.54 -18.70
N PHE A 132 13.57 6.93 -17.45
CA PHE A 132 13.46 6.00 -16.33
C PHE A 132 12.00 5.69 -16.01
N THR A 133 11.60 4.42 -16.08
CA THR A 133 10.28 3.96 -15.67
C THR A 133 10.32 3.53 -14.20
N ALA A 134 9.72 4.35 -13.34
CA ALA A 134 9.68 4.10 -11.89
C ALA A 134 8.55 3.16 -11.48
N VAL A 135 7.43 3.18 -12.22
CA VAL A 135 6.28 2.27 -12.07
C VAL A 135 5.85 1.87 -13.48
N ASP A 136 5.71 0.57 -13.72
CA ASP A 136 5.52 -0.01 -15.03
C ASP A 136 4.26 -0.88 -15.08
N HIS A 137 3.18 -0.35 -15.67
CA HIS A 137 1.92 -1.04 -15.96
C HIS A 137 1.34 -1.85 -14.77
N ILE A 138 1.31 -1.26 -13.57
CA ILE A 138 0.75 -1.94 -12.41
C ILE A 138 -0.78 -1.93 -12.45
N SER A 139 -1.39 -3.08 -12.12
CA SER A 139 -2.84 -3.24 -11.99
C SER A 139 -3.16 -3.97 -10.69
N PHE A 140 -4.08 -3.43 -9.88
CA PHE A 140 -4.51 -4.02 -8.62
C PHE A 140 -5.78 -3.35 -8.09
N GLN A 141 -6.40 -4.00 -7.10
CA GLN A 141 -7.54 -3.47 -6.37
C GLN A 141 -7.30 -3.59 -4.86
N VAL A 142 -7.83 -2.63 -4.10
CA VAL A 142 -7.82 -2.65 -2.64
C VAL A 142 -9.25 -2.58 -2.14
N ASN A 143 -9.61 -3.48 -1.23
CA ASN A 143 -10.94 -3.56 -0.66
C ASN A 143 -11.08 -2.60 0.53
N ARG A 144 -12.31 -2.13 0.77
CA ARG A 144 -12.60 -1.30 1.94
C ARG A 144 -12.33 -2.06 3.24
N GLY A 145 -11.64 -1.40 4.18
CA GLY A 145 -11.36 -1.94 5.50
C GLY A 145 -10.29 -3.04 5.54
N GLU A 146 -9.41 -3.14 4.52
CA GLU A 146 -8.22 -4.00 4.58
C GLU A 146 -6.94 -3.20 4.82
N ILE A 147 -5.93 -3.87 5.35
CA ILE A 147 -4.54 -3.39 5.34
C ILE A 147 -3.86 -4.00 4.12
N PHE A 148 -3.56 -3.17 3.13
CA PHE A 148 -2.89 -3.56 1.90
C PHE A 148 -1.44 -3.08 1.89
N GLY A 149 -0.49 -4.00 1.72
CA GLY A 149 0.94 -3.71 1.77
C GLY A 149 1.60 -3.69 0.40
N PHE A 150 2.42 -2.67 0.12
CA PHE A 150 3.43 -2.72 -0.95
C PHE A 150 4.75 -3.21 -0.38
N LEU A 151 5.12 -4.44 -0.71
CA LEU A 151 6.39 -5.05 -0.30
C LEU A 151 7.41 -4.95 -1.44
N GLY A 152 8.62 -4.49 -1.13
CA GLY A 152 9.73 -4.44 -2.09
C GLY A 152 10.94 -3.68 -1.56
N ALA A 153 12.08 -3.87 -2.19
CA ALA A 153 13.32 -3.16 -1.85
C ALA A 153 13.18 -1.64 -2.00
N ASN A 154 14.12 -0.89 -1.43
CA ASN A 154 14.20 0.55 -1.68
C ASN A 154 14.48 0.79 -3.17
N GLY A 155 13.80 1.78 -3.76
CA GLY A 155 13.85 2.04 -5.20
C GLY A 155 12.95 1.14 -6.06
N ALA A 156 12.22 0.18 -5.50
CA ALA A 156 11.33 -0.71 -6.25
C ALA A 156 10.09 -0.04 -6.89
N GLY A 157 9.81 1.24 -6.57
CA GLY A 157 8.66 1.98 -7.09
C GLY A 157 7.51 2.20 -6.09
N LYS A 158 7.59 1.67 -4.86
CA LYS A 158 6.56 1.77 -3.82
C LYS A 158 6.09 3.20 -3.55
N THR A 159 7.01 4.09 -3.18
CA THR A 159 6.74 5.50 -2.90
C THR A 159 6.14 6.22 -4.11
N THR A 160 6.62 5.91 -5.32
CA THR A 160 6.08 6.50 -6.55
C THR A 160 4.63 6.05 -6.79
N ALA A 161 4.33 4.75 -6.62
CA ALA A 161 2.97 4.24 -6.70
C ALA A 161 2.04 4.93 -5.68
N MET A 162 2.46 5.00 -4.42
CA MET A 162 1.68 5.68 -3.37
C MET A 162 1.45 7.16 -3.66
N ARG A 163 2.46 7.89 -4.17
CA ARG A 163 2.32 9.30 -4.56
C ARG A 163 1.30 9.50 -5.68
N MET A 164 1.22 8.56 -6.63
CA MET A 164 0.19 8.62 -7.68
C MET A 164 -1.21 8.40 -7.10
N LEU A 165 -1.38 7.40 -6.23
CA LEU A 165 -2.67 7.12 -5.58
C LEU A 165 -3.17 8.28 -4.71
N CYS A 166 -2.26 9.00 -4.04
CA CYS A 166 -2.60 10.19 -3.25
C CYS A 166 -2.82 11.46 -4.11
N GLY A 167 -2.77 11.38 -5.45
CA GLY A 167 -2.88 12.53 -6.33
C GLY A 167 -1.71 13.52 -6.23
N LEU A 168 -0.59 13.13 -5.62
CA LEU A 168 0.60 13.98 -5.46
C LEU A 168 1.56 13.91 -6.65
N SER A 169 1.46 12.86 -7.47
CA SER A 169 2.25 12.67 -8.67
C SER A 169 1.33 12.23 -9.81
N LYS A 170 1.26 13.03 -10.87
CA LYS A 170 0.46 12.68 -12.04
C LYS A 170 1.07 11.45 -12.73
N PRO A 171 0.28 10.39 -12.98
CA PRO A 171 0.74 9.25 -13.78
C PRO A 171 1.13 9.66 -15.20
N THR A 172 1.94 8.84 -15.86
CA THR A 172 2.27 9.01 -17.30
C THR A 172 1.19 8.38 -18.15
N SER A 173 0.67 7.21 -17.75
CA SER A 173 -0.42 6.49 -18.41
C SER A 173 -1.12 5.54 -17.46
N GLY A 174 -2.18 4.87 -17.94
CA GLY A 174 -3.02 3.99 -17.14
C GLY A 174 -4.19 4.74 -16.51
N VAL A 175 -4.99 4.07 -15.71
CA VAL A 175 -6.13 4.65 -14.99
C VAL A 175 -6.09 4.23 -13.53
N GLY A 176 -6.64 5.08 -12.66
CA GLY A 176 -6.76 4.77 -11.24
C GLY A 176 -7.89 5.55 -10.60
N LYS A 177 -8.62 4.87 -9.72
CA LYS A 177 -9.67 5.48 -8.89
C LYS A 177 -9.37 5.21 -7.44
N VAL A 178 -9.57 6.22 -6.61
CA VAL A 178 -9.42 6.17 -5.16
C VAL A 178 -10.67 6.78 -4.53
N ALA A 179 -11.39 5.99 -3.74
CA ALA A 179 -12.68 6.36 -3.17
C ALA A 179 -13.70 6.87 -4.21
N GLY A 180 -13.63 6.32 -5.43
CA GLY A 180 -14.51 6.71 -6.56
C GLY A 180 -14.00 7.88 -7.40
N TYR A 181 -12.98 8.63 -6.96
CA TYR A 181 -12.40 9.76 -7.66
C TYR A 181 -11.26 9.34 -8.60
N ASP A 182 -11.19 9.92 -9.78
CA ASP A 182 -10.12 9.70 -10.74
C ASP A 182 -8.83 10.41 -10.33
N ILE A 183 -7.71 9.67 -10.22
CA ILE A 183 -6.41 10.23 -9.78
C ILE A 183 -5.78 11.19 -10.80
N PHE A 184 -6.25 11.24 -12.05
CA PHE A 184 -5.78 12.17 -13.07
C PHE A 184 -6.56 13.49 -13.08
N GLY A 185 -7.90 13.38 -13.13
CA GLY A 185 -8.78 14.52 -13.31
C GLY A 185 -9.25 15.15 -12.01
N GLU A 186 -9.36 14.34 -10.94
CA GLU A 186 -9.97 14.72 -9.67
C GLU A 186 -8.99 14.66 -8.49
N ALA A 187 -7.67 14.84 -8.76
CA ALA A 187 -6.61 14.74 -7.75
C ALA A 187 -6.85 15.62 -6.51
N GLU A 188 -7.52 16.76 -6.63
CA GLU A 188 -7.87 17.62 -5.49
C GLU A 188 -8.99 17.03 -4.62
N GLN A 189 -9.87 16.20 -5.18
CA GLN A 189 -10.90 15.48 -4.42
C GLN A 189 -10.29 14.29 -3.69
N VAL A 190 -9.30 13.63 -4.32
CA VAL A 190 -8.53 12.55 -3.72
C VAL A 190 -7.75 13.02 -2.48
N LYS A 191 -7.28 14.27 -2.45
CA LYS A 191 -6.52 14.87 -1.34
C LYS A 191 -7.37 15.33 -0.15
N LYS A 192 -8.67 15.49 -0.32
CA LYS A 192 -9.60 15.95 0.73
C LYS A 192 -10.10 14.79 1.58
#